data_43c66fb2363e3cb5cf8418e8778bd047
#
_entry.id   43c66fb2363e3cb5cf8418e8778bd047
#
_cell.length_a   1.000
_cell.length_b   1.000
_cell.length_c   1.000
_cell.angle_alpha   90.00
_cell.angle_beta   90.00
_cell.angle_gamma   90.00
#
_symmetry.space_group_name_H-M   'P 1'
#
loop_
_entity.id
_entity.type
_entity.pdbx_description
1 polymer ?
#
loop_
_entity_poly.entity_id
_entity_poly.type
_entity_poly.pdbx_seq_one_letter_code
_entity_poly.pdbx_strand_id
1 'polypeptide(L)'
;MSRREIPAAALAVVAAVVLIALMDVGSRGFADFDSALIGYAVGTVFATAAVTYRYTLWITRPPTWRYFKAGWTNFLSWRNFRAYTGFIPIAWWRDIFGQTFILKRGVRRWVMHMCIFWGVVLSCMITFPLTFGWIHFTMASLGHYWAWFFGFPVLNFYLDTALSFVIFHALDFSAVILLFGLAIAFGRRVSDLGLLTTQRFGFDLVPLVLLLAIAVTGLALSASSDFWSGKYYSFIALTHEVVVVGWLISIPFGKFFHIVERPASIGVTLYQTVNQDIERTGERPGIGRCRRCGVELPSRQFIDDLKATLVELRQTYDLGDDRGSLQDYCPTCKRVLRGEAYYHLMGKRFL
;
A
#
# COMPACT_ATOMS: atom_id res chain seq x y z
N MET A 1 -11.43 -21.42 -15.58
CA MET A 1 -10.53 -20.82 -14.57
C MET A 1 -9.15 -21.46 -14.69
N SER A 2 -8.10 -20.66 -14.71
CA SER A 2 -6.73 -21.16 -14.72
C SER A 2 -6.38 -21.86 -13.40
N ARG A 3 -5.33 -22.71 -13.40
CA ARG A 3 -4.87 -23.40 -12.18
C ARG A 3 -4.55 -22.46 -11.00
N ARG A 4 -4.41 -21.14 -11.23
CA ARG A 4 -4.10 -20.13 -10.20
C ARG A 4 -5.36 -19.39 -9.73
N GLU A 5 -6.40 -19.33 -10.55
CA GLU A 5 -7.63 -18.61 -10.20
C GLU A 5 -8.44 -19.33 -9.13
N ILE A 6 -8.46 -20.67 -9.14
CA ILE A 6 -9.19 -21.46 -8.15
C ILE A 6 -8.68 -21.22 -6.73
N PRO A 7 -7.38 -21.39 -6.42
CA PRO A 7 -6.88 -21.11 -5.07
C PRO A 7 -7.00 -19.61 -4.69
N ALA A 8 -6.87 -18.70 -5.65
CA ALA A 8 -7.08 -17.28 -5.39
C ALA A 8 -8.52 -16.96 -4.99
N ALA A 9 -9.50 -17.56 -5.68
CA ALA A 9 -10.91 -17.41 -5.33
C ALA A 9 -11.24 -18.04 -3.97
N ALA A 10 -10.71 -19.23 -3.68
CA ALA A 10 -10.89 -19.88 -2.39
C ALA A 10 -10.33 -19.02 -1.23
N LEU A 11 -9.12 -18.49 -1.38
CA LEU A 11 -8.53 -17.59 -0.37
C LEU A 11 -9.31 -16.28 -0.21
N ALA A 12 -9.86 -15.73 -1.29
CA ALA A 12 -10.70 -14.54 -1.24
C ALA A 12 -12.00 -14.81 -0.44
N VAL A 13 -12.65 -15.95 -0.66
CA VAL A 13 -13.84 -16.35 0.12
C VAL A 13 -13.47 -16.56 1.59
N VAL A 14 -12.37 -17.27 1.87
CA VAL A 14 -11.91 -17.46 3.25
C VAL A 14 -11.64 -16.12 3.94
N ALA A 15 -10.97 -15.19 3.27
CA ALA A 15 -10.69 -13.86 3.83
C ALA A 15 -11.98 -13.08 4.13
N ALA A 16 -12.97 -13.13 3.24
CA ALA A 16 -14.28 -12.51 3.46
C ALA A 16 -15.01 -13.13 4.66
N VAL A 17 -15.05 -14.46 4.74
CA VAL A 17 -15.70 -15.19 5.86
C VAL A 17 -15.00 -14.89 7.18
N VAL A 18 -13.67 -14.89 7.20
CA VAL A 18 -12.88 -14.54 8.39
C VAL A 18 -13.19 -13.11 8.84
N LEU A 19 -13.25 -12.15 7.91
CA LEU A 19 -13.58 -10.77 8.24
C LEU A 19 -14.99 -10.67 8.84
N ILE A 20 -16.00 -11.31 8.23
CA ILE A 20 -17.37 -11.33 8.74
C ILE A 20 -17.41 -11.96 10.13
N ALA A 21 -16.72 -13.08 10.36
CA ALA A 21 -16.64 -13.72 11.67
C ALA A 21 -15.96 -12.82 12.71
N LEU A 22 -14.92 -12.07 12.33
CA LEU A 22 -14.28 -11.09 13.22
C LEU A 22 -15.21 -9.91 13.53
N MET A 23 -16.04 -9.49 12.58
CA MET A 23 -17.07 -8.48 12.81
C MET A 23 -18.12 -9.01 13.79
N ASP A 24 -18.63 -10.22 13.58
CA ASP A 24 -19.62 -10.87 14.45
C ASP A 24 -19.10 -11.00 15.89
N VAL A 25 -17.92 -11.62 16.06
CA VAL A 25 -17.31 -11.83 17.39
C VAL A 25 -17.00 -10.49 18.07
N GLY A 26 -16.40 -9.54 17.34
CA GLY A 26 -15.98 -8.26 17.90
C GLY A 26 -17.13 -7.31 18.23
N SER A 27 -18.29 -7.46 17.57
CA SER A 27 -19.51 -6.71 17.83
C SER A 27 -20.54 -7.47 18.67
N ARG A 28 -20.15 -8.56 19.29
CA ARG A 28 -21.03 -9.41 20.14
C ARG A 28 -22.27 -9.91 19.41
N GLY A 29 -22.09 -10.56 18.27
CA GLY A 29 -23.21 -11.04 17.45
C GLY A 29 -23.94 -9.90 16.73
N PHE A 30 -23.22 -8.90 16.25
CA PHE A 30 -23.73 -7.66 15.64
C PHE A 30 -24.61 -6.79 16.56
N ALA A 31 -24.61 -7.03 17.88
CA ALA A 31 -25.37 -6.20 18.82
C ALA A 31 -24.85 -4.76 18.91
N ASP A 32 -23.53 -4.58 18.75
CA ASP A 32 -22.87 -3.29 18.81
C ASP A 32 -22.61 -2.71 17.38
N PHE A 33 -23.20 -3.32 16.35
CA PHE A 33 -23.06 -2.88 14.97
C PHE A 33 -24.08 -1.78 14.64
N ASP A 34 -23.62 -0.65 14.09
CA ASP A 34 -24.51 0.41 13.63
C ASP A 34 -25.01 0.11 12.20
N SER A 35 -26.31 -0.07 12.06
CA SER A 35 -26.96 -0.33 10.77
C SER A 35 -26.74 0.79 9.73
N ALA A 36 -26.46 2.02 10.16
CA ALA A 36 -26.10 3.13 9.27
C ALA A 36 -24.76 2.93 8.57
N LEU A 37 -23.92 2.00 9.05
CA LEU A 37 -22.60 1.71 8.50
C LEU A 37 -22.56 0.44 7.62
N ILE A 38 -23.73 -0.13 7.30
CA ILE A 38 -23.82 -1.40 6.56
C ILE A 38 -23.16 -1.31 5.17
N GLY A 39 -23.29 -0.19 4.47
CA GLY A 39 -22.66 0.02 3.16
C GLY A 39 -21.14 -0.03 3.25
N TYR A 40 -20.54 0.59 4.26
CA TYR A 40 -19.10 0.51 4.51
C TYR A 40 -18.65 -0.92 4.84
N ALA A 41 -19.42 -1.65 5.64
CA ALA A 41 -19.12 -3.04 5.98
C ALA A 41 -19.13 -3.93 4.73
N VAL A 42 -20.18 -3.86 3.92
CA VAL A 42 -20.29 -4.59 2.65
C VAL A 42 -19.15 -4.20 1.68
N GLY A 43 -18.87 -2.90 1.53
CA GLY A 43 -17.76 -2.39 0.72
C GLY A 43 -16.41 -2.92 1.19
N THR A 44 -16.19 -3.02 2.50
CA THR A 44 -14.94 -3.54 3.08
C THR A 44 -14.80 -5.06 2.88
N VAL A 45 -15.87 -5.83 3.06
CA VAL A 45 -15.88 -7.28 2.77
C VAL A 45 -15.56 -7.53 1.30
N PHE A 46 -16.18 -6.78 0.38
CA PHE A 46 -15.87 -6.84 -1.05
C PHE A 46 -14.42 -6.49 -1.32
N ALA A 47 -13.93 -5.38 -0.79
CA ALA A 47 -12.54 -4.93 -0.97
C ALA A 47 -11.55 -5.98 -0.46
N THR A 48 -11.81 -6.58 0.72
CA THR A 48 -10.98 -7.63 1.30
C THR A 48 -10.92 -8.86 0.40
N ALA A 49 -12.06 -9.34 -0.09
CA ALA A 49 -12.12 -10.48 -1.00
C ALA A 49 -11.38 -10.18 -2.32
N ALA A 50 -11.66 -9.04 -2.95
CA ALA A 50 -11.10 -8.68 -4.24
C ALA A 50 -9.59 -8.36 -4.16
N VAL A 51 -9.14 -7.71 -3.07
CA VAL A 51 -7.71 -7.49 -2.80
C VAL A 51 -7.00 -8.81 -2.58
N THR A 52 -7.56 -9.72 -1.78
CA THR A 52 -6.99 -11.05 -1.53
C THR A 52 -6.88 -11.86 -2.83
N TYR A 53 -7.93 -11.87 -3.65
CA TYR A 53 -7.92 -12.51 -4.97
C TYR A 53 -6.80 -11.97 -5.85
N ARG A 54 -6.76 -10.65 -6.03
CA ARG A 54 -5.75 -10.00 -6.87
C ARG A 54 -4.33 -10.19 -6.33
N TYR A 55 -4.15 -10.06 -5.01
CA TYR A 55 -2.85 -10.26 -4.37
C TYR A 55 -2.34 -11.69 -4.56
N THR A 56 -3.20 -12.68 -4.40
CA THR A 56 -2.85 -14.09 -4.64
C THR A 56 -2.44 -14.32 -6.08
N LEU A 57 -3.18 -13.77 -7.05
CA LEU A 57 -2.81 -13.86 -8.46
C LEU A 57 -1.49 -13.15 -8.76
N TRP A 58 -1.25 -11.99 -8.16
CA TRP A 58 -0.01 -11.23 -8.34
C TRP A 58 1.19 -11.97 -7.75
N ILE A 59 1.05 -12.51 -6.53
CA ILE A 59 2.15 -13.16 -5.83
C ILE A 59 2.50 -14.52 -6.44
N THR A 60 1.52 -15.24 -6.99
CA THR A 60 1.72 -16.56 -7.61
C THR A 60 2.25 -16.49 -9.05
N ARG A 61 2.46 -15.30 -9.61
CA ARG A 61 3.17 -15.16 -10.89
C ARG A 61 4.62 -15.65 -10.74
N PRO A 62 5.20 -16.34 -11.75
CA PRO A 62 6.54 -16.93 -11.65
C PRO A 62 7.60 -15.98 -11.09
N PRO A 63 7.74 -14.71 -11.57
CA PRO A 63 8.73 -13.78 -11.02
C PRO A 63 8.48 -13.48 -9.55
N THR A 64 7.25 -13.07 -9.21
CA THR A 64 6.90 -12.64 -7.87
C THR A 64 6.96 -13.79 -6.88
N TRP A 65 6.48 -14.97 -7.26
CA TRP A 65 6.49 -16.16 -6.41
C TRP A 65 7.90 -16.58 -5.99
N ARG A 66 8.86 -16.53 -6.92
CA ARG A 66 10.25 -16.89 -6.63
C ARG A 66 10.83 -16.02 -5.50
N TYR A 67 10.67 -14.70 -5.62
CA TYR A 67 11.17 -13.76 -4.62
C TYR A 67 10.36 -13.79 -3.32
N PHE A 68 9.06 -13.95 -3.40
CA PHE A 68 8.20 -14.10 -2.23
C PHE A 68 8.57 -15.35 -1.42
N LYS A 69 8.70 -16.49 -2.09
CA LYS A 69 9.15 -17.74 -1.45
C LYS A 69 10.53 -17.58 -0.84
N ALA A 70 11.48 -17.00 -1.57
CA ALA A 70 12.83 -16.77 -1.06
C ALA A 70 12.85 -15.85 0.18
N GLY A 71 12.04 -14.78 0.17
CA GLY A 71 11.87 -13.89 1.32
C GLY A 71 11.34 -14.62 2.54
N TRP A 72 10.28 -15.43 2.38
CA TRP A 72 9.72 -16.23 3.47
C TRP A 72 10.67 -17.31 3.97
N THR A 73 11.38 -18.00 3.08
CA THR A 73 12.37 -19.01 3.46
C THR A 73 13.48 -18.40 4.31
N ASN A 74 13.96 -17.21 3.94
CA ASN A 74 14.95 -16.48 4.73
C ASN A 74 14.39 -16.00 6.07
N PHE A 75 13.14 -15.52 6.11
CA PHE A 75 12.50 -15.07 7.35
C PHE A 75 12.26 -16.22 8.33
N LEU A 76 11.80 -17.37 7.85
CA LEU A 76 11.50 -18.55 8.69
C LEU A 76 12.76 -19.34 9.10
N SER A 77 13.91 -19.08 8.49
CA SER A 77 15.17 -19.66 8.93
C SER A 77 15.58 -19.11 10.29
N TRP A 78 15.65 -19.96 11.32
CA TRP A 78 16.02 -19.54 12.68
C TRP A 78 17.37 -18.81 12.76
N ARG A 79 18.35 -19.25 11.97
CA ARG A 79 19.65 -18.56 11.85
C ARG A 79 19.49 -17.13 11.36
N ASN A 80 18.75 -16.94 10.26
CA ASN A 80 18.53 -15.62 9.67
C ASN A 80 17.61 -14.77 10.55
N PHE A 81 16.58 -15.36 11.14
CA PHE A 81 15.69 -14.66 12.07
C PHE A 81 16.49 -14.03 13.22
N ARG A 82 17.39 -14.79 13.88
CA ARG A 82 18.23 -14.22 14.94
C ARG A 82 19.22 -13.18 14.46
N ALA A 83 19.83 -13.39 13.29
CA ALA A 83 20.81 -12.46 12.72
C ALA A 83 20.18 -11.13 12.25
N TYR A 84 18.94 -11.20 11.74
CA TYR A 84 18.23 -10.08 11.13
C TYR A 84 16.96 -9.66 11.88
N THR A 85 16.84 -9.98 13.18
CA THR A 85 15.65 -9.64 14.00
C THR A 85 15.30 -8.15 13.94
N GLY A 86 16.31 -7.28 13.97
CA GLY A 86 16.13 -5.83 13.86
C GLY A 86 15.84 -5.33 12.44
N PHE A 87 16.09 -6.13 11.41
CA PHE A 87 15.95 -5.68 10.03
C PHE A 87 14.49 -5.36 9.67
N ILE A 88 13.56 -6.25 10.03
CA ILE A 88 12.14 -6.09 9.66
C ILE A 88 11.52 -4.83 10.28
N PRO A 89 11.56 -4.61 11.61
CA PRO A 89 11.01 -3.40 12.20
C PRO A 89 11.70 -2.13 11.66
N ILE A 90 13.01 -2.15 11.43
CA ILE A 90 13.73 -1.02 10.84
C ILE A 90 13.29 -0.78 9.40
N ALA A 91 13.13 -1.84 8.59
CA ALA A 91 12.65 -1.73 7.21
C ALA A 91 11.20 -1.23 7.16
N TRP A 92 10.32 -1.72 8.04
CA TRP A 92 8.95 -1.21 8.17
C TRP A 92 8.95 0.28 8.53
N TRP A 93 9.71 0.67 9.55
CA TRP A 93 9.81 2.06 9.96
C TRP A 93 10.34 2.95 8.85
N ARG A 94 11.44 2.55 8.22
CA ARG A 94 12.11 3.32 7.17
C ARG A 94 11.30 3.37 5.86
N ASP A 95 10.74 2.25 5.41
CA ASP A 95 10.24 2.10 4.04
C ASP A 95 8.71 2.17 3.96
N ILE A 96 7.96 1.81 5.03
CA ILE A 96 6.51 1.92 5.07
C ILE A 96 6.07 3.19 5.81
N PHE A 97 6.47 3.37 7.07
CA PHE A 97 6.02 4.51 7.85
C PHE A 97 6.76 5.81 7.50
N GLY A 98 8.08 5.80 7.36
CA GLY A 98 8.89 6.96 7.05
C GLY A 98 9.08 7.23 5.56
N GLN A 99 8.92 6.22 4.71
CA GLN A 99 8.99 6.29 3.24
C GLN A 99 10.21 7.04 2.72
N THR A 100 11.38 6.77 3.32
CA THR A 100 12.65 7.50 3.06
C THR A 100 13.08 7.41 1.60
N PHE A 101 12.65 6.39 0.86
CA PHE A 101 12.90 6.27 -0.58
C PHE A 101 12.20 7.38 -1.39
N ILE A 102 11.08 7.95 -0.89
CA ILE A 102 10.43 9.12 -1.51
C ILE A 102 11.20 10.39 -1.14
N LEU A 103 11.68 10.50 0.11
CA LEU A 103 12.49 11.63 0.56
C LEU A 103 13.73 11.83 -0.32
N LYS A 104 14.39 10.75 -0.73
CA LYS A 104 15.52 10.77 -1.68
C LYS A 104 15.17 11.36 -3.05
N ARG A 105 13.88 11.43 -3.41
CA ARG A 105 13.37 12.01 -4.67
C ARG A 105 12.93 13.46 -4.53
N GLY A 106 13.01 14.03 -3.31
CA GLY A 106 12.71 15.41 -2.98
C GLY A 106 11.72 15.57 -1.84
N VAL A 107 12.00 16.53 -0.96
CA VAL A 107 11.22 16.82 0.27
C VAL A 107 9.76 17.13 -0.04
N ARG A 108 9.46 17.97 -1.05
CA ARG A 108 8.08 18.31 -1.43
C ARG A 108 7.26 17.06 -1.79
N ARG A 109 7.86 16.10 -2.51
CA ARG A 109 7.20 14.83 -2.86
C ARG A 109 6.97 13.96 -1.63
N TRP A 110 7.91 13.98 -0.72
CA TRP A 110 7.81 13.23 0.52
C TRP A 110 6.73 13.78 1.43
N VAL A 111 6.73 15.08 1.73
CA VAL A 111 5.68 15.75 2.54
C VAL A 111 4.30 15.50 1.95
N MET A 112 4.12 15.72 0.66
CA MET A 112 2.87 15.43 -0.06
C MET A 112 2.38 13.99 0.21
N HIS A 113 3.27 13.01 0.02
CA HIS A 113 2.90 11.61 0.15
C HIS A 113 2.68 11.20 1.60
N MET A 114 3.46 11.75 2.54
CA MET A 114 3.30 11.51 3.97
C MET A 114 1.97 12.02 4.49
N CYS A 115 1.55 13.23 4.09
CA CYS A 115 0.25 13.77 4.47
C CYS A 115 -0.91 12.94 3.90
N ILE A 116 -0.83 12.51 2.62
CA ILE A 116 -1.84 11.61 2.05
C ILE A 116 -1.85 10.27 2.78
N PHE A 117 -0.69 9.68 3.00
CA PHE A 117 -0.55 8.37 3.66
C PHE A 117 -1.11 8.39 5.08
N TRP A 118 -0.63 9.33 5.92
CA TRP A 118 -1.08 9.38 7.32
C TRP A 118 -2.53 9.85 7.45
N GLY A 119 -3.00 10.76 6.60
CA GLY A 119 -4.42 11.13 6.57
C GLY A 119 -5.31 9.92 6.28
N VAL A 120 -4.98 9.12 5.27
CA VAL A 120 -5.74 7.88 4.95
C VAL A 120 -5.59 6.84 6.05
N VAL A 121 -4.38 6.58 6.56
CA VAL A 121 -4.14 5.57 7.61
C VAL A 121 -4.91 5.91 8.87
N LEU A 122 -4.83 7.15 9.35
CA LEU A 122 -5.56 7.59 10.55
C LEU A 122 -7.08 7.48 10.36
N SER A 123 -7.59 7.91 9.19
CA SER A 123 -9.02 7.73 8.89
C SER A 123 -9.44 6.26 8.92
N CYS A 124 -8.66 5.37 8.31
CA CYS A 124 -8.93 3.93 8.31
C CYS A 124 -8.87 3.33 9.72
N MET A 125 -7.88 3.73 10.54
CA MET A 125 -7.73 3.26 11.92
C MET A 125 -8.92 3.62 12.81
N ILE A 126 -9.60 4.71 12.51
CA ILE A 126 -10.81 5.14 13.23
C ILE A 126 -12.05 4.49 12.61
N THR A 127 -12.21 4.57 11.30
CA THR A 127 -13.44 4.17 10.61
C THR A 127 -13.65 2.66 10.63
N PHE A 128 -12.64 1.82 10.42
CA PHE A 128 -12.85 0.38 10.38
C PHE A 128 -13.31 -0.20 11.72
N PRO A 129 -12.69 0.12 12.87
CA PRO A 129 -13.20 -0.36 14.15
C PRO A 129 -14.62 0.11 14.47
N LEU A 130 -14.99 1.35 14.08
CA LEU A 130 -16.37 1.85 14.21
C LEU A 130 -17.33 1.08 13.29
N THR A 131 -16.96 0.91 12.01
CA THR A 131 -17.74 0.17 11.02
C THR A 131 -17.98 -1.28 11.42
N PHE A 132 -17.03 -1.91 12.10
CA PHE A 132 -17.14 -3.31 12.52
C PHE A 132 -17.82 -3.47 13.89
N GLY A 133 -18.22 -2.39 14.56
CA GLY A 133 -18.77 -2.43 15.91
C GLY A 133 -17.74 -2.78 16.99
N TRP A 134 -16.43 -2.81 16.65
CA TRP A 134 -15.35 -3.06 17.62
C TRP A 134 -15.15 -1.90 18.57
N ILE A 135 -15.37 -0.69 18.09
CA ILE A 135 -15.45 0.53 18.89
C ILE A 135 -16.87 1.09 18.73
N HIS A 136 -17.50 1.37 19.85
CA HIS A 136 -18.77 2.09 19.87
C HIS A 136 -18.84 2.97 21.12
N PHE A 137 -19.77 3.93 21.09
CA PHE A 137 -19.96 4.87 22.19
C PHE A 137 -21.40 4.74 22.72
N THR A 138 -21.53 4.71 24.04
CA THR A 138 -22.82 4.73 24.70
C THR A 138 -22.93 5.91 25.67
N MET A 139 -24.08 6.54 25.72
CA MET A 139 -24.35 7.62 26.66
C MET A 139 -24.81 7.02 28.00
N ALA A 140 -24.06 7.25 29.07
CA ALA A 140 -24.40 6.82 30.42
C ALA A 140 -25.35 7.79 31.12
N SER A 141 -25.17 9.09 30.91
CA SER A 141 -26.03 10.19 31.36
C SER A 141 -25.87 11.38 30.45
N LEU A 142 -26.63 12.44 30.62
CA LEU A 142 -26.57 13.62 29.80
C LEU A 142 -25.14 14.17 29.76
N GLY A 143 -24.54 14.15 28.56
CA GLY A 143 -23.16 14.62 28.34
C GLY A 143 -22.05 13.69 28.84
N HIS A 144 -22.33 12.52 29.36
CA HIS A 144 -21.36 11.55 29.84
C HIS A 144 -21.38 10.30 28.97
N TYR A 145 -20.23 9.93 28.39
CA TYR A 145 -20.05 8.85 27.43
C TYR A 145 -19.08 7.78 27.91
N TRP A 146 -19.38 6.53 27.53
CA TRP A 146 -18.45 5.42 27.58
C TRP A 146 -17.99 5.06 26.16
N ALA A 147 -16.70 4.89 26.00
CA ALA A 147 -16.12 4.24 24.84
C ALA A 147 -15.89 2.77 25.16
N TRP A 148 -16.35 1.92 24.26
CA TRP A 148 -16.24 0.46 24.37
C TRP A 148 -15.28 -0.05 23.30
N PHE A 149 -14.52 -1.10 23.62
CA PHE A 149 -13.63 -1.78 22.69
C PHE A 149 -13.82 -3.29 22.85
N PHE A 150 -14.30 -3.98 21.80
CA PHE A 150 -14.67 -5.39 21.82
C PHE A 150 -15.63 -5.74 22.98
N GLY A 151 -16.59 -4.87 23.26
CA GLY A 151 -17.57 -5.07 24.36
C GLY A 151 -17.05 -4.79 25.76
N PHE A 152 -15.80 -4.31 25.92
CA PHE A 152 -15.24 -3.89 27.20
C PHE A 152 -15.24 -2.37 27.32
N PRO A 153 -15.69 -1.78 28.45
CA PRO A 153 -15.62 -0.35 28.69
C PRO A 153 -14.15 0.04 28.93
N VAL A 154 -13.60 0.88 28.04
CA VAL A 154 -12.15 1.26 28.09
C VAL A 154 -11.93 2.68 28.55
N LEU A 155 -12.91 3.58 28.32
CA LEU A 155 -12.75 4.99 28.63
C LEU A 155 -14.10 5.62 28.91
N ASN A 156 -14.17 6.51 29.93
CA ASN A 156 -15.31 7.37 30.14
C ASN A 156 -14.88 8.85 30.08
N PHE A 157 -15.76 9.70 29.58
CA PHE A 157 -15.47 11.12 29.43
C PHE A 157 -16.75 11.96 29.31
N TYR A 158 -16.64 13.25 29.59
CA TYR A 158 -17.70 14.24 29.42
C TYR A 158 -17.53 15.01 28.10
N LEU A 159 -18.65 15.43 27.49
CA LEU A 159 -18.67 16.13 26.19
C LEU A 159 -17.95 17.47 26.19
N ASP A 160 -17.95 18.17 27.30
CA ASP A 160 -17.33 19.49 27.46
C ASP A 160 -15.82 19.48 27.74
N THR A 161 -15.17 18.32 27.55
CA THR A 161 -13.74 18.14 27.77
C THR A 161 -12.94 18.24 26.48
N ALA A 162 -11.67 18.65 26.58
CA ALA A 162 -10.74 18.62 25.44
C ALA A 162 -10.57 17.18 24.88
N LEU A 163 -10.70 16.17 25.73
CA LEU A 163 -10.62 14.76 25.31
C LEU A 163 -11.76 14.38 24.37
N SER A 164 -13.00 14.75 24.71
CA SER A 164 -14.17 14.48 23.84
C SER A 164 -14.04 15.19 22.50
N PHE A 165 -13.57 16.44 22.51
CA PHE A 165 -13.29 17.19 21.30
C PHE A 165 -12.31 16.45 20.38
N VAL A 166 -11.18 15.97 20.93
CA VAL A 166 -10.17 15.23 20.14
C VAL A 166 -10.76 13.91 19.62
N ILE A 167 -11.54 13.17 20.42
CA ILE A 167 -12.12 11.90 20.02
C ILE A 167 -13.13 12.09 18.88
N PHE A 168 -14.08 13.02 19.04
CA PHE A 168 -15.14 13.19 18.05
C PHE A 168 -14.70 13.94 16.78
N HIS A 169 -13.62 14.74 16.85
CA HIS A 169 -13.03 15.40 15.67
C HIS A 169 -11.77 14.71 15.13
N ALA A 170 -11.46 13.48 15.58
CA ALA A 170 -10.27 12.76 15.12
C ALA A 170 -10.26 12.53 13.59
N LEU A 171 -11.43 12.29 12.99
CA LEU A 171 -11.58 12.17 11.53
C LEU A 171 -11.38 13.52 10.83
N ASP A 172 -11.80 14.64 11.42
CA ASP A 172 -11.61 15.98 10.87
C ASP A 172 -10.11 16.32 10.81
N PHE A 173 -9.36 16.03 11.87
CA PHE A 173 -7.91 16.20 11.87
C PHE A 173 -7.22 15.37 10.79
N SER A 174 -7.63 14.11 10.62
CA SER A 174 -7.10 13.25 9.56
C SER A 174 -7.45 13.77 8.16
N ALA A 175 -8.66 14.30 7.97
CA ALA A 175 -9.11 14.90 6.72
C ALA A 175 -8.33 16.17 6.38
N VAL A 176 -8.03 17.04 7.35
CA VAL A 176 -7.21 18.25 7.15
C VAL A 176 -5.79 17.86 6.71
N ILE A 177 -5.15 16.86 7.35
CA ILE A 177 -3.84 16.36 6.95
C ILE A 177 -3.90 15.84 5.51
N LEU A 178 -4.92 15.06 5.17
CA LEU A 178 -5.14 14.50 3.82
C LEU A 178 -5.30 15.62 2.79
N LEU A 179 -6.14 16.62 3.06
CA LEU A 179 -6.39 17.75 2.17
C LEU A 179 -5.12 18.56 1.91
N PHE A 180 -4.30 18.79 2.92
CA PHE A 180 -3.00 19.45 2.74
C PHE A 180 -2.10 18.67 1.77
N GLY A 181 -2.00 17.37 1.93
CA GLY A 181 -1.26 16.51 0.99
C GLY A 181 -1.83 16.54 -0.43
N LEU A 182 -3.16 16.52 -0.57
CA LEU A 182 -3.85 16.60 -1.85
C LEU A 182 -3.66 17.95 -2.53
N ALA A 183 -3.68 19.06 -1.78
CA ALA A 183 -3.41 20.39 -2.32
C ALA A 183 -2.02 20.48 -2.96
N ILE A 184 -0.99 19.93 -2.30
CA ILE A 184 0.37 19.82 -2.87
C ILE A 184 0.36 18.91 -4.11
N ALA A 185 -0.40 17.80 -4.09
CA ALA A 185 -0.47 16.86 -5.20
C ALA A 185 -1.12 17.48 -6.45
N PHE A 186 -2.23 18.18 -6.31
CA PHE A 186 -2.90 18.88 -7.40
C PHE A 186 -2.06 20.06 -7.90
N GLY A 187 -1.55 20.89 -7.00
CA GLY A 187 -0.70 22.02 -7.37
C GLY A 187 0.52 21.60 -8.18
N ARG A 188 1.15 20.47 -7.82
CA ARG A 188 2.27 19.89 -8.58
C ARG A 188 1.84 19.41 -9.98
N ARG A 189 0.62 18.86 -10.11
CA ARG A 189 0.13 18.36 -11.40
C ARG A 189 -0.21 19.49 -12.39
N VAL A 190 -0.62 20.63 -11.89
CA VAL A 190 -0.89 21.80 -12.73
C VAL A 190 0.41 22.51 -13.14
N SER A 191 1.44 22.51 -12.27
CA SER A 191 2.67 23.25 -12.51
C SER A 191 3.79 22.47 -13.21
N ASP A 192 3.75 21.13 -13.24
CA ASP A 192 4.80 20.26 -13.80
C ASP A 192 4.38 19.78 -15.21
N LEU A 193 4.90 20.43 -16.25
CA LEU A 193 4.60 20.11 -17.64
C LEU A 193 4.95 18.64 -17.99
N GLY A 194 6.00 18.08 -17.41
CA GLY A 194 6.39 16.68 -17.62
C GLY A 194 5.34 15.70 -17.04
N LEU A 195 4.66 16.08 -15.97
CA LEU A 195 3.55 15.28 -15.44
C LEU A 195 2.29 15.41 -16.31
N LEU A 196 1.98 16.61 -16.79
CA LEU A 196 0.80 16.85 -17.66
C LEU A 196 0.83 15.96 -18.90
N THR A 197 2.00 15.77 -19.50
CA THR A 197 2.15 14.96 -20.72
C THR A 197 2.14 13.44 -20.48
N THR A 198 2.41 12.98 -19.28
CA THR A 198 2.57 11.55 -18.95
C THR A 198 1.47 10.97 -18.07
N GLN A 199 0.68 11.82 -17.38
CA GLN A 199 -0.36 11.36 -16.46
C GLN A 199 -1.56 10.77 -17.20
N ARG A 200 -2.10 9.69 -16.62
CA ARG A 200 -3.33 9.06 -17.09
C ARG A 200 -4.48 9.44 -16.17
N PHE A 201 -5.58 9.99 -16.72
CA PHE A 201 -6.72 10.44 -15.92
C PHE A 201 -7.23 9.37 -14.95
N GLY A 202 -7.61 8.19 -15.46
CA GLY A 202 -8.19 7.11 -14.64
C GLY A 202 -7.21 6.52 -13.62
N PHE A 203 -5.92 6.50 -13.93
CA PHE A 203 -4.93 5.87 -13.04
C PHE A 203 -4.28 6.85 -12.07
N ASP A 204 -4.07 8.11 -12.45
CA ASP A 204 -3.32 9.06 -11.65
C ASP A 204 -4.18 10.16 -11.02
N LEU A 205 -5.29 10.59 -11.66
CA LEU A 205 -6.15 11.66 -11.16
C LEU A 205 -7.36 11.11 -10.39
N VAL A 206 -8.06 10.09 -10.90
CA VAL A 206 -9.23 9.52 -10.23
C VAL A 206 -8.97 9.15 -8.77
N PRO A 207 -7.84 8.47 -8.40
CA PRO A 207 -7.54 8.19 -7.00
C PRO A 207 -7.47 9.44 -6.11
N LEU A 208 -6.92 10.56 -6.62
CA LEU A 208 -6.83 11.79 -5.85
C LEU A 208 -8.18 12.50 -5.73
N VAL A 209 -8.99 12.45 -6.80
CA VAL A 209 -10.34 13.02 -6.79
C VAL A 209 -11.24 12.24 -5.81
N LEU A 210 -11.13 10.91 -5.76
CA LEU A 210 -11.85 10.10 -4.77
C LEU A 210 -11.44 10.47 -3.34
N LEU A 211 -10.15 10.58 -3.05
CA LEU A 211 -9.68 10.97 -1.72
C LEU A 211 -10.12 12.41 -1.36
N LEU A 212 -10.12 13.32 -2.33
CA LEU A 212 -10.63 14.67 -2.13
C LEU A 212 -12.12 14.65 -1.79
N ALA A 213 -12.91 13.89 -2.56
CA ALA A 213 -14.35 13.77 -2.33
C ALA A 213 -14.65 13.17 -0.95
N ILE A 214 -13.92 12.12 -0.52
CA ILE A 214 -14.05 11.54 0.83
C ILE A 214 -13.79 12.59 1.90
N ALA A 215 -12.66 13.31 1.80
CA ALA A 215 -12.29 14.30 2.82
C ALA A 215 -13.28 15.46 2.89
N VAL A 216 -13.70 15.98 1.73
CA VAL A 216 -14.65 17.11 1.68
C VAL A 216 -16.03 16.72 2.18
N THR A 217 -16.55 15.55 1.75
CA THR A 217 -17.87 15.08 2.21
C THR A 217 -17.85 14.69 3.70
N GLY A 218 -16.73 14.14 4.22
CA GLY A 218 -16.55 13.87 5.64
C GLY A 218 -16.57 15.16 6.47
N LEU A 219 -15.79 16.18 6.10
CA LEU A 219 -15.81 17.48 6.78
C LEU A 219 -17.18 18.19 6.66
N ALA A 220 -17.90 17.97 5.56
CA ALA A 220 -19.25 18.50 5.42
C ALA A 220 -20.24 17.86 6.41
N LEU A 221 -20.03 16.58 6.82
CA LEU A 221 -20.82 15.94 7.88
C LEU A 221 -20.60 16.66 9.21
N SER A 222 -19.35 16.86 9.62
CA SER A 222 -19.00 17.59 10.83
C SER A 222 -19.56 19.02 10.78
N ALA A 223 -19.40 19.73 9.65
CA ALA A 223 -19.97 21.05 9.49
C ALA A 223 -21.51 21.08 9.58
N SER A 224 -22.19 20.06 9.04
CA SER A 224 -23.64 19.93 9.16
C SER A 224 -24.07 19.75 10.62
N SER A 225 -23.36 18.92 11.38
CA SER A 225 -23.62 18.69 12.80
C SER A 225 -23.37 19.96 13.64
N ASP A 226 -22.19 20.55 13.48
CA ASP A 226 -21.70 21.58 14.40
C ASP A 226 -22.22 22.99 14.09
N PHE A 227 -22.38 23.33 12.80
CA PHE A 227 -22.73 24.68 12.38
C PHE A 227 -24.11 24.82 11.75
N TRP A 228 -24.69 23.72 11.21
CA TRP A 228 -25.95 23.79 10.46
C TRP A 228 -27.09 23.05 11.18
N SER A 229 -26.94 22.72 12.46
CA SER A 229 -27.94 22.01 13.28
C SER A 229 -28.48 20.75 12.60
N GLY A 230 -27.61 19.99 11.96
CA GLY A 230 -27.97 18.75 11.26
C GLY A 230 -28.67 18.94 9.90
N LYS A 231 -28.74 20.20 9.38
CA LYS A 231 -29.37 20.45 8.10
C LYS A 231 -28.65 19.71 6.98
N TYR A 232 -29.38 18.99 6.12
CA TYR A 232 -28.87 18.16 5.03
C TYR A 232 -28.02 16.95 5.48
N TYR A 233 -27.94 16.65 6.78
CA TYR A 233 -27.09 15.60 7.30
C TYR A 233 -27.28 14.25 6.58
N SER A 234 -28.52 13.78 6.43
CA SER A 234 -28.81 12.49 5.76
C SER A 234 -28.38 12.47 4.30
N PHE A 235 -28.53 13.58 3.57
CA PHE A 235 -28.07 13.68 2.18
C PHE A 235 -26.54 13.64 2.08
N ILE A 236 -25.86 14.39 2.97
CA ILE A 236 -24.40 14.43 3.00
C ILE A 236 -23.85 13.06 3.45
N ALA A 237 -24.48 12.40 4.43
CA ALA A 237 -24.11 11.07 4.90
C ALA A 237 -24.19 10.03 3.80
N LEU A 238 -25.29 9.97 3.07
CA LEU A 238 -25.45 9.08 1.92
C LEU A 238 -24.42 9.37 0.82
N THR A 239 -24.18 10.64 0.53
CA THR A 239 -23.17 11.04 -0.46
C THR A 239 -21.77 10.59 -0.03
N HIS A 240 -21.42 10.80 1.23
CA HIS A 240 -20.14 10.36 1.80
C HIS A 240 -20.00 8.82 1.74
N GLU A 241 -21.04 8.10 2.13
CA GLU A 241 -21.06 6.64 2.06
C GLU A 241 -20.82 6.14 0.63
N VAL A 242 -21.55 6.66 -0.36
CA VAL A 242 -21.37 6.27 -1.78
C VAL A 242 -19.95 6.52 -2.26
N VAL A 243 -19.33 7.64 -1.88
CA VAL A 243 -17.96 7.96 -2.27
C VAL A 243 -16.95 7.03 -1.60
N VAL A 244 -17.12 6.74 -0.30
CA VAL A 244 -16.23 5.83 0.44
C VAL A 244 -16.37 4.39 -0.08
N VAL A 245 -17.59 3.90 -0.31
CA VAL A 245 -17.82 2.58 -0.90
C VAL A 245 -17.22 2.50 -2.30
N GLY A 246 -17.39 3.53 -3.12
CA GLY A 246 -16.74 3.64 -4.42
C GLY A 246 -15.21 3.57 -4.35
N TRP A 247 -14.61 4.22 -3.35
CA TRP A 247 -13.18 4.12 -3.09
C TRP A 247 -12.77 2.71 -2.68
N LEU A 248 -13.47 2.08 -1.74
CA LEU A 248 -13.21 0.70 -1.30
C LEU A 248 -13.25 -0.29 -2.48
N ILE A 249 -14.28 -0.17 -3.34
CA ILE A 249 -14.39 -1.00 -4.55
C ILE A 249 -13.23 -0.74 -5.51
N SER A 250 -12.71 0.49 -5.59
CA SER A 250 -11.62 0.84 -6.51
C SER A 250 -10.24 0.31 -6.09
N ILE A 251 -10.04 0.00 -4.80
CA ILE A 251 -8.73 -0.41 -4.24
C ILE A 251 -8.12 -1.59 -5.03
N PRO A 252 -8.82 -2.70 -5.26
CA PRO A 252 -8.25 -3.86 -5.96
C PRO A 252 -7.95 -3.58 -7.44
N PHE A 253 -8.58 -2.59 -8.08
CA PHE A 253 -8.47 -2.38 -9.53
C PHE A 253 -7.54 -1.24 -9.94
N GLY A 254 -7.22 -0.35 -9.01
CA GLY A 254 -6.51 0.89 -9.28
C GLY A 254 -5.11 0.97 -8.69
N LYS A 255 -4.64 2.22 -8.59
CA LYS A 255 -3.35 2.58 -8.03
C LYS A 255 -3.24 2.27 -6.53
N PHE A 256 -4.37 2.24 -5.80
CA PHE A 256 -4.37 1.93 -4.37
C PHE A 256 -3.90 0.53 -4.04
N PHE A 257 -3.91 -0.40 -5.00
CA PHE A 257 -3.38 -1.74 -4.79
C PHE A 257 -1.91 -1.77 -4.35
N HIS A 258 -1.13 -0.72 -4.67
CA HIS A 258 0.26 -0.58 -4.21
C HIS A 258 0.39 -0.60 -2.67
N ILE A 259 -0.67 -0.28 -1.92
CA ILE A 259 -0.68 -0.31 -0.45
C ILE A 259 -0.36 -1.72 0.06
N VAL A 260 -0.91 -2.75 -0.59
CA VAL A 260 -0.66 -4.16 -0.22
C VAL A 260 0.58 -4.76 -0.91
N GLU A 261 1.02 -4.19 -2.03
CA GLU A 261 2.26 -4.63 -2.70
C GLU A 261 3.52 -4.20 -1.97
N ARG A 262 3.51 -3.03 -1.32
CA ARG A 262 4.67 -2.45 -0.64
C ARG A 262 5.22 -3.31 0.51
N PRO A 263 4.42 -3.83 1.44
CA PRO A 263 4.91 -4.73 2.48
C PRO A 263 5.62 -5.97 1.92
N ALA A 264 5.16 -6.53 0.81
CA ALA A 264 5.81 -7.68 0.17
C ALA A 264 7.24 -7.36 -0.31
N SER A 265 7.53 -6.11 -0.67
CA SER A 265 8.88 -5.70 -1.10
C SER A 265 9.93 -5.79 0.01
N ILE A 266 9.53 -5.76 1.28
CA ILE A 266 10.44 -5.92 2.44
C ILE A 266 11.06 -7.33 2.43
N GLY A 267 10.27 -8.36 2.09
CA GLY A 267 10.78 -9.73 1.95
C GLY A 267 11.86 -9.86 0.86
N VAL A 268 11.70 -9.14 -0.25
CA VAL A 268 12.72 -9.09 -1.32
C VAL A 268 13.98 -8.38 -0.84
N THR A 269 13.85 -7.31 -0.07
CA THR A 269 15.00 -6.59 0.49
C THR A 269 15.74 -7.47 1.50
N LEU A 270 15.03 -8.20 2.37
CA LEU A 270 15.63 -9.16 3.29
C LEU A 270 16.40 -10.26 2.54
N TYR A 271 15.79 -10.85 1.52
CA TYR A 271 16.42 -11.84 0.67
C TYR A 271 17.73 -11.33 0.06
N GLN A 272 17.74 -10.11 -0.46
CA GLN A 272 18.95 -9.51 -1.02
C GLN A 272 20.02 -9.26 0.06
N THR A 273 19.64 -8.73 1.21
CA THR A 273 20.56 -8.45 2.32
C THR A 273 21.23 -9.74 2.82
N VAL A 274 20.45 -10.79 3.06
CA VAL A 274 20.99 -12.09 3.49
C VAL A 274 22.01 -12.65 2.49
N ASN A 275 21.70 -12.59 1.20
CA ASN A 275 22.58 -13.10 0.16
C ASN A 275 23.85 -12.26 -0.02
N GLN A 276 23.79 -10.95 0.24
CA GLN A 276 24.97 -10.08 0.22
C GLN A 276 25.88 -10.34 1.43
N ASP A 277 25.33 -10.60 2.59
CA ASP A 277 26.11 -10.89 3.80
C ASP A 277 26.80 -12.25 3.75
N ILE A 278 26.22 -13.24 3.07
CA ILE A 278 26.84 -14.54 2.81
C ILE A 278 28.17 -14.39 2.06
N GLU A 279 28.28 -13.40 1.16
CA GLU A 279 29.56 -13.11 0.48
C GLU A 279 30.64 -12.63 1.45
N ARG A 280 30.28 -11.78 2.41
CA ARG A 280 31.23 -11.27 3.42
C ARG A 280 31.73 -12.37 4.38
N THR A 281 30.95 -13.40 4.59
CA THR A 281 31.34 -14.56 5.39
C THR A 281 32.09 -15.64 4.59
N GLY A 282 32.27 -15.44 3.27
CA GLY A 282 33.01 -16.38 2.40
C GLY A 282 32.25 -17.65 2.03
N GLU A 283 30.98 -17.77 2.40
CA GLU A 283 30.18 -19.00 2.18
C GLU A 283 29.68 -19.11 0.71
N ARG A 284 29.43 -17.99 0.02
CA ARG A 284 28.98 -17.93 -1.39
C ARG A 284 29.33 -16.58 -2.04
N PRO A 285 29.57 -16.53 -3.38
CA PRO A 285 29.69 -15.27 -4.09
C PRO A 285 28.35 -14.51 -4.06
N GLY A 286 28.23 -13.45 -3.26
CA GLY A 286 26.97 -12.79 -2.95
C GLY A 286 26.66 -11.56 -3.78
N ILE A 287 27.65 -10.71 -4.12
CA ILE A 287 27.45 -9.46 -4.85
C ILE A 287 27.70 -9.64 -6.34
N GLY A 288 26.72 -9.23 -7.17
CA GLY A 288 26.91 -9.11 -8.61
C GLY A 288 27.80 -7.92 -8.95
N ARG A 289 28.57 -8.01 -10.01
CA ARG A 289 29.36 -6.89 -10.56
C ARG A 289 29.04 -6.68 -12.03
N CYS A 290 28.94 -5.43 -12.44
CA CYS A 290 28.70 -5.07 -13.83
C CYS A 290 29.85 -5.55 -14.70
N ARG A 291 29.55 -6.33 -15.74
CA ARG A 291 30.58 -6.88 -16.66
C ARG A 291 31.39 -5.80 -17.38
N ARG A 292 30.84 -4.59 -17.56
CA ARG A 292 31.52 -3.51 -18.27
C ARG A 292 32.34 -2.58 -17.37
N CYS A 293 31.73 -2.12 -16.25
CA CYS A 293 32.35 -1.08 -15.41
C CYS A 293 32.68 -1.54 -13.99
N GLY A 294 32.39 -2.80 -13.63
CA GLY A 294 32.71 -3.36 -12.32
C GLY A 294 31.84 -2.86 -11.16
N VAL A 295 30.94 -1.90 -11.37
CA VAL A 295 30.09 -1.38 -10.30
C VAL A 295 29.23 -2.48 -9.70
N GLU A 296 28.99 -2.41 -8.40
CA GLU A 296 28.18 -3.38 -7.66
C GLU A 296 26.73 -3.39 -8.16
N LEU A 297 26.22 -4.59 -8.35
CA LEU A 297 24.85 -4.92 -8.71
C LEU A 297 24.16 -5.58 -7.50
N PRO A 298 22.84 -5.85 -7.58
CA PRO A 298 22.17 -6.73 -6.61
C PRO A 298 22.88 -8.08 -6.44
N SER A 299 22.47 -8.85 -5.41
CA SER A 299 23.09 -10.14 -5.15
C SER A 299 23.14 -11.04 -6.38
N ARG A 300 24.18 -11.80 -6.52
CA ARG A 300 24.38 -12.73 -7.66
C ARG A 300 23.18 -13.65 -7.83
N GLN A 301 22.69 -14.21 -6.74
CA GLN A 301 21.52 -15.07 -6.78
C GLN A 301 20.26 -14.35 -7.26
N PHE A 302 20.07 -13.07 -6.92
CA PHE A 302 18.95 -12.27 -7.44
C PHE A 302 19.05 -12.11 -8.96
N ILE A 303 20.25 -11.87 -9.50
CA ILE A 303 20.48 -11.74 -10.94
C ILE A 303 20.17 -13.07 -11.64
N ASP A 304 20.62 -14.19 -11.08
CA ASP A 304 20.41 -15.51 -11.65
C ASP A 304 18.94 -15.93 -11.59
N ASP A 305 18.25 -15.65 -10.50
CA ASP A 305 16.80 -15.84 -10.36
C ASP A 305 16.01 -14.97 -11.36
N LEU A 306 16.45 -13.73 -11.59
CA LEU A 306 15.87 -12.85 -12.60
C LEU A 306 16.04 -13.42 -14.01
N LYS A 307 17.23 -13.89 -14.36
CA LYS A 307 17.48 -14.52 -15.66
C LYS A 307 16.60 -15.76 -15.87
N ALA A 308 16.51 -16.64 -14.88
CA ALA A 308 15.64 -17.82 -14.95
C ALA A 308 14.17 -17.44 -15.12
N THR A 309 13.72 -16.39 -14.42
CA THR A 309 12.36 -15.87 -14.52
C THR A 309 12.04 -15.30 -15.90
N LEU A 310 13.00 -14.60 -16.52
CA LEU A 310 12.83 -14.03 -17.86
C LEU A 310 12.64 -15.13 -18.91
N VAL A 311 13.35 -16.23 -18.78
CA VAL A 311 13.17 -17.42 -19.65
C VAL A 311 11.75 -17.99 -19.50
N GLU A 312 11.25 -18.15 -18.26
CA GLU A 312 9.87 -18.61 -17.98
C GLU A 312 8.80 -17.70 -18.62
N LEU A 313 9.09 -16.41 -18.73
CA LEU A 313 8.23 -15.40 -19.37
C LEU A 313 8.42 -15.31 -20.88
N ARG A 314 9.26 -16.17 -21.47
CA ARG A 314 9.65 -16.14 -22.87
C ARG A 314 10.29 -14.80 -23.28
N GLN A 315 10.99 -14.18 -22.36
CA GLN A 315 11.75 -12.95 -22.56
C GLN A 315 13.22 -13.25 -22.29
N THR A 316 14.01 -13.37 -23.33
CA THR A 316 15.46 -13.52 -23.20
C THR A 316 16.14 -12.21 -23.54
N TYR A 317 17.04 -11.78 -22.68
CA TYR A 317 17.88 -10.61 -22.89
C TYR A 317 19.35 -11.07 -22.99
N ASP A 318 19.55 -12.19 -23.65
CA ASP A 318 20.88 -12.69 -23.97
C ASP A 318 21.49 -11.83 -25.08
N LEU A 319 22.72 -11.39 -24.88
CA LEU A 319 23.44 -10.54 -25.81
C LEU A 319 24.24 -11.35 -26.84
N GLY A 320 24.18 -12.69 -26.73
CA GLY A 320 25.00 -13.59 -27.52
C GLY A 320 26.48 -13.53 -27.15
N ASP A 321 27.23 -14.51 -27.61
CA ASP A 321 28.65 -14.68 -27.36
C ASP A 321 29.04 -14.59 -25.87
N ASP A 322 30.27 -14.18 -25.59
CA ASP A 322 30.79 -14.01 -24.22
C ASP A 322 30.21 -12.81 -23.46
N ARG A 323 29.33 -12.02 -24.08
CA ARG A 323 28.73 -10.84 -23.44
C ARG A 323 27.68 -11.16 -22.36
N GLY A 324 27.13 -12.36 -22.36
CA GLY A 324 26.16 -12.82 -21.38
C GLY A 324 24.80 -12.13 -21.51
N SER A 325 24.10 -11.96 -20.39
CA SER A 325 22.77 -11.36 -20.37
C SER A 325 22.83 -9.86 -20.07
N LEU A 326 21.87 -9.10 -20.60
CA LEU A 326 21.66 -7.69 -20.27
C LEU A 326 21.52 -7.46 -18.74
N GLN A 327 21.13 -8.49 -17.99
CA GLN A 327 21.01 -8.42 -16.53
C GLN A 327 22.37 -8.37 -15.79
N ASP A 328 23.44 -8.70 -16.46
CA ASP A 328 24.82 -8.59 -15.93
C ASP A 328 25.41 -7.16 -16.03
N TYR A 329 24.62 -6.19 -16.48
CA TYR A 329 25.05 -4.81 -16.67
C TYR A 329 24.28 -3.83 -15.78
N CYS A 330 24.96 -2.79 -15.30
CA CYS A 330 24.30 -1.72 -14.56
C CYS A 330 23.40 -0.85 -15.47
N PRO A 331 22.46 -0.07 -14.90
CA PRO A 331 21.55 0.76 -15.70
C PRO A 331 22.23 1.70 -16.70
N THR A 332 23.39 2.24 -16.32
CA THR A 332 24.19 3.10 -17.21
C THR A 332 24.76 2.32 -18.39
N CYS A 333 25.38 1.17 -18.11
CA CYS A 333 25.95 0.34 -19.18
C CYS A 333 24.86 -0.29 -20.08
N LYS A 334 23.66 -0.60 -19.54
CA LYS A 334 22.51 -1.01 -20.36
C LYS A 334 22.11 0.08 -21.38
N ARG A 335 22.16 1.35 -20.99
CA ARG A 335 21.88 2.47 -21.92
C ARG A 335 22.94 2.58 -23.01
N VAL A 336 24.20 2.41 -22.63
CA VAL A 336 25.30 2.42 -23.62
C VAL A 336 25.16 1.27 -24.62
N LEU A 337 24.94 0.03 -24.14
CA LEU A 337 24.72 -1.13 -25.00
C LEU A 337 23.52 -0.94 -25.94
N ARG A 338 22.48 -0.31 -25.47
CA ARG A 338 21.31 0.02 -26.31
C ARG A 338 21.67 1.05 -27.36
N GLY A 339 22.42 2.09 -26.99
CA GLY A 339 22.95 3.08 -27.97
C GLY A 339 23.85 2.46 -29.03
N GLU A 340 24.75 1.56 -28.61
CA GLU A 340 25.60 0.79 -29.52
C GLU A 340 24.78 -0.06 -30.51
N ALA A 341 23.74 -0.76 -30.01
CA ALA A 341 22.85 -1.54 -30.85
C ALA A 341 22.11 -0.68 -31.88
N TYR A 342 21.57 0.48 -31.47
CA TYR A 342 20.95 1.43 -32.41
C TYR A 342 21.92 1.96 -33.43
N TYR A 343 23.15 2.33 -33.03
CA TYR A 343 24.19 2.80 -33.93
C TYR A 343 24.54 1.76 -35.01
N HIS A 344 24.62 0.49 -34.62
CA HIS A 344 24.86 -0.60 -35.56
C HIS A 344 23.68 -0.83 -36.51
N LEU A 345 22.44 -0.80 -35.99
CA LEU A 345 21.21 -0.98 -36.78
C LEU A 345 21.03 0.14 -37.81
N MET A 346 21.35 1.37 -37.45
CA MET A 346 21.23 2.54 -38.34
C MET A 346 22.41 2.68 -39.32
N GLY A 347 23.29 1.68 -39.41
CA GLY A 347 24.42 1.68 -40.36
C GLY A 347 25.38 2.85 -40.15
N LYS A 348 25.66 3.21 -38.91
CA LYS A 348 26.54 4.33 -38.53
C LYS A 348 26.00 5.72 -38.97
N ARG A 349 24.68 5.86 -39.20
CA ARG A 349 24.05 7.12 -39.65
C ARG A 349 23.48 7.95 -38.49
N PHE A 350 24.22 8.10 -37.40
CA PHE A 350 23.97 9.16 -36.43
C PHE A 350 25.01 10.26 -36.64
N LEU A 351 24.71 11.12 -37.53
CA LEU A 351 25.26 12.49 -37.61
C LEU A 351 24.10 13.42 -37.89
#